data_a018df3487f46533163ea73f3cc8ad3e
#
_entry.id   a018df3487f46533163ea73f3cc8ad3e
#
_cell.length_a   1.000
_cell.length_b   1.000
_cell.length_c   1.000
_cell.angle_alpha   90.00
_cell.angle_beta   90.00
_cell.angle_gamma   90.00
#
_symmetry.space_group_name_H-M   'P 1'
#
loop_
_entity.id
_entity.type
_entity.pdbx_description
1 polymer ?
#
loop_
_entity_poly.entity_id
_entity_poly.type
_entity_poly.pdbx_seq_one_letter_code
_entity_poly.pdbx_strand_id
1 'polypeptide(L)'
;MASKIYAPNVHLFAFHLKDSHPPNLLWDKCNNILSQRFGVTKPLEIEERAGYRVDLLKDKTDDDVALHFESKIFLDGTPLPIAGLATPLRIHDTYVLALNLRRPEFDENQKKTNPLDLNILELLNPSGCLMPSEIGSSLGQTLLLTVWYTEEKQWLPWKSPQNRQELRKLADNCLREFIPNQYPFPNFYREGQLFGSPIFEYGVPTQEKDYCHILIWVFCETESSDKFIDHYSSFVNLFCYLNKVVTAYQLSRQVHHVVRQEYQAIEPYINTIFQEMPVDKQLTPDELNQFKEYLKDIPQKYLSYSQLISELDRYRLTIDTNAQNYRRELNDIQSKLPAEDISFLSHFFNEDYRLFTEQIQSDLGYFQHGTGLLEKALTAIQGRVDIEQAESDRATESAVQKRQQRLELLIAVVSTGLAVSGISSQVTSEPVKTIITKNQPSDSPEAVIPIYLSYYNFLDVLFHIIVGVLIALPVGLIVWWMQKRSNRTR
;
A
#
# COMPACT_ATOMS: atom_id res chain seq x y z
N MET A 1 21.09 -19.82 32.55
CA MET A 1 21.99 -18.65 32.46
C MET A 1 21.30 -17.63 31.56
N ALA A 2 21.34 -16.35 31.92
CA ALA A 2 20.77 -15.32 31.05
C ALA A 2 21.65 -15.21 29.81
N SER A 3 21.03 -15.23 28.63
CA SER A 3 21.74 -15.06 27.34
C SER A 3 22.24 -13.62 27.26
N LYS A 4 23.52 -13.44 26.98
CA LYS A 4 24.10 -12.10 26.73
C LYS A 4 24.22 -11.83 25.25
N ILE A 5 24.07 -10.57 24.85
CA ILE A 5 24.25 -10.09 23.50
C ILE A 5 25.35 -9.05 23.44
N TYR A 6 26.02 -8.97 22.30
CA TYR A 6 27.06 -7.98 22.05
C TYR A 6 26.63 -7.00 20.98
N ALA A 7 26.93 -5.72 21.20
CA ALA A 7 26.65 -4.62 20.28
C ALA A 7 25.22 -4.62 19.68
N PRO A 8 24.17 -4.66 20.52
CA PRO A 8 22.80 -4.60 20.00
C PRO A 8 22.56 -3.29 19.23
N ASN A 9 21.85 -3.43 18.12
CA ASN A 9 21.55 -2.34 17.22
C ASN A 9 20.09 -2.44 16.77
N VAL A 10 19.36 -1.34 16.85
CA VAL A 10 17.96 -1.23 16.45
C VAL A 10 17.86 -0.27 15.29
N HIS A 11 17.29 -0.74 14.18
CA HIS A 11 16.97 0.06 13.01
C HIS A 11 15.46 0.19 12.89
N LEU A 12 14.96 1.40 12.92
CA LEU A 12 13.59 1.74 12.54
C LEU A 12 13.59 2.28 11.11
N PHE A 13 12.82 1.66 10.24
CA PHE A 13 12.51 2.16 8.90
C PHE A 13 11.02 2.48 8.86
N ALA A 14 10.65 3.74 8.97
CA ALA A 14 9.27 4.19 8.95
C ALA A 14 8.94 4.86 7.61
N PHE A 15 7.75 4.55 7.05
CA PHE A 15 7.33 4.95 5.71
C PHE A 15 6.02 5.73 5.77
N HIS A 16 6.01 6.94 5.20
CA HIS A 16 4.84 7.82 5.23
C HIS A 16 4.63 8.42 3.85
N LEU A 17 3.39 8.38 3.34
CA LEU A 17 3.07 9.02 2.06
C LEU A 17 3.24 10.53 2.19
N LYS A 18 3.90 11.14 1.22
CA LYS A 18 4.14 12.59 1.18
C LYS A 18 2.85 13.40 1.26
N ASP A 19 1.80 12.92 0.61
CA ASP A 19 0.50 13.60 0.56
C ASP A 19 -0.43 13.26 1.75
N SER A 20 0.06 12.45 2.71
CA SER A 20 -0.68 12.15 3.95
C SER A 20 -0.51 13.26 4.98
N HIS A 21 -1.51 13.45 5.83
CA HIS A 21 -1.46 14.42 6.92
C HIS A 21 -1.19 13.75 8.27
N PRO A 22 -0.37 14.41 9.12
CA PRO A 22 0.43 15.61 8.87
C PRO A 22 1.71 15.30 8.06
N PRO A 23 2.14 16.15 7.12
CA PRO A 23 3.25 15.88 6.20
C PRO A 23 4.61 15.75 6.91
N ASN A 24 4.80 16.41 8.06
CA ASN A 24 6.04 16.37 8.82
C ASN A 24 6.07 15.28 9.90
N LEU A 25 5.10 14.38 9.92
CA LEU A 25 4.89 13.40 11.00
C LEU A 25 6.17 12.67 11.41
N LEU A 26 6.91 12.12 10.45
CA LEU A 26 8.10 11.33 10.76
C LEU A 26 9.21 12.18 11.41
N TRP A 27 9.37 13.42 10.95
CA TRP A 27 10.39 14.33 11.44
C TRP A 27 10.08 14.82 12.85
N ASP A 28 8.83 15.17 13.11
CA ASP A 28 8.34 15.58 14.43
C ASP A 28 8.44 14.43 15.42
N LYS A 29 8.06 13.22 15.02
CA LYS A 29 8.20 12.01 15.85
C LYS A 29 9.66 11.69 16.15
N CYS A 30 10.54 11.74 15.14
CA CYS A 30 11.97 11.54 15.32
C CYS A 30 12.54 12.55 16.33
N ASN A 31 12.29 13.85 16.13
CA ASN A 31 12.76 14.90 17.02
C ASN A 31 12.27 14.72 18.47
N ASN A 32 11.01 14.34 18.63
CA ASN A 32 10.44 14.05 19.95
C ASN A 32 11.14 12.84 20.61
N ILE A 33 11.37 11.76 19.88
CA ILE A 33 12.08 10.57 20.39
C ILE A 33 13.50 10.94 20.78
N LEU A 34 14.25 11.59 19.89
CA LEU A 34 15.64 11.98 20.12
C LEU A 34 15.78 12.91 21.34
N SER A 35 14.94 13.94 21.44
CA SER A 35 15.02 14.92 22.53
C SER A 35 14.53 14.36 23.87
N GLN A 36 13.35 13.72 23.89
CA GLN A 36 12.69 13.32 25.14
C GLN A 36 13.21 11.99 25.70
N ARG A 37 13.62 11.06 24.82
CA ARG A 37 14.04 9.71 25.24
C ARG A 37 15.55 9.56 25.31
N PHE A 38 16.27 10.25 24.43
CA PHE A 38 17.73 10.11 24.32
C PHE A 38 18.50 11.40 24.64
N GLY A 39 17.82 12.50 24.99
CA GLY A 39 18.46 13.75 25.39
C GLY A 39 19.27 14.43 24.28
N VAL A 40 18.98 14.12 23.03
CA VAL A 40 19.66 14.72 21.87
C VAL A 40 19.10 16.13 21.66
N THR A 41 19.96 17.13 21.68
CA THR A 41 19.56 18.54 21.55
C THR A 41 19.54 19.05 20.10
N LYS A 42 20.33 18.44 19.21
CA LYS A 42 20.36 18.81 17.78
C LYS A 42 19.13 18.22 17.09
N PRO A 43 18.24 19.06 16.53
CA PRO A 43 17.06 18.57 15.82
C PRO A 43 17.42 18.00 14.44
N LEU A 44 16.60 17.05 13.98
CA LEU A 44 16.61 16.61 12.59
C LEU A 44 15.89 17.68 11.76
N GLU A 45 16.63 18.49 11.04
CA GLU A 45 16.10 19.48 10.12
C GLU A 45 16.13 18.96 8.69
N ILE A 46 15.02 19.15 7.97
CA ILE A 46 14.89 18.68 6.60
C ILE A 46 14.74 19.83 5.60
N GLU A 47 15.15 19.56 4.38
CA GLU A 47 14.98 20.43 3.21
C GLU A 47 14.42 19.60 2.05
N GLU A 48 13.30 20.05 1.49
CA GLU A 48 12.72 19.41 0.30
C GLU A 48 13.61 19.61 -0.92
N ARG A 49 13.86 18.51 -1.64
CA ARG A 49 14.70 18.50 -2.84
C ARG A 49 14.02 17.76 -3.97
N ALA A 50 14.33 18.15 -5.21
CA ALA A 50 13.84 17.43 -6.40
C ALA A 50 14.63 16.13 -6.61
N GLY A 51 13.98 15.10 -7.13
CA GLY A 51 14.61 13.81 -7.47
C GLY A 51 13.72 12.63 -7.14
N TYR A 52 14.11 11.46 -7.62
CA TYR A 52 13.41 10.20 -7.42
C TYR A 52 13.70 9.60 -6.03
N ARG A 53 14.97 9.55 -5.66
CA ARG A 53 15.48 9.20 -4.34
C ARG A 53 16.40 10.32 -3.89
N VAL A 54 16.08 10.95 -2.78
CA VAL A 54 16.79 12.13 -2.29
C VAL A 54 16.94 12.10 -0.79
N ASP A 55 18.11 12.54 -0.33
CA ASP A 55 18.38 12.78 1.07
C ASP A 55 17.82 14.16 1.43
N LEU A 56 17.07 14.21 2.52
CA LEU A 56 16.35 15.42 2.94
C LEU A 56 17.04 16.15 4.09
N LEU A 57 18.18 15.65 4.60
CA LEU A 57 18.91 16.37 5.66
C LEU A 57 19.34 17.74 5.16
N LYS A 58 18.98 18.80 5.91
CA LYS A 58 19.22 20.20 5.51
C LYS A 58 20.71 20.50 5.39
N ASP A 59 21.48 20.17 6.41
CA ASP A 59 22.91 20.46 6.52
C ASP A 59 23.79 19.27 6.08
N LYS A 60 23.38 18.58 5.00
CA LYS A 60 24.15 17.44 4.49
C LYS A 60 25.46 17.87 3.85
N THR A 61 26.48 17.03 4.00
CA THR A 61 27.70 17.08 3.19
C THR A 61 27.67 15.99 2.11
N ASP A 62 28.62 16.00 1.17
CA ASP A 62 28.69 14.96 0.13
C ASP A 62 28.92 13.56 0.73
N ASP A 63 29.61 13.50 1.88
CA ASP A 63 29.98 12.26 2.57
C ASP A 63 29.01 11.88 3.72
N ASP A 64 28.13 12.81 4.17
CA ASP A 64 27.28 12.60 5.34
C ASP A 64 25.84 13.07 5.09
N VAL A 65 24.94 12.11 5.00
CA VAL A 65 23.50 12.30 4.72
C VAL A 65 22.62 12.01 5.94
N ALA A 66 23.24 11.78 7.11
CA ALA A 66 22.56 11.42 8.34
C ALA A 66 22.87 12.42 9.47
N LEU A 67 21.90 12.63 10.36
CA LEU A 67 22.14 13.26 11.64
C LEU A 67 22.78 12.24 12.60
N HIS A 68 24.08 12.40 12.87
CA HIS A 68 24.77 11.62 13.89
C HIS A 68 24.53 12.19 15.27
N PHE A 69 24.31 11.32 16.23
CA PHE A 69 24.15 11.69 17.64
C PHE A 69 24.72 10.64 18.59
N GLU A 70 25.10 11.10 19.76
CA GLU A 70 25.52 10.27 20.89
C GLU A 70 24.67 10.59 22.11
N SER A 71 24.41 9.58 22.92
CA SER A 71 23.63 9.69 24.14
C SER A 71 24.16 8.72 25.19
N LYS A 72 23.64 8.82 26.42
CA LYS A 72 23.92 7.89 27.49
C LYS A 72 22.60 7.40 28.07
N ILE A 73 22.46 6.09 28.16
CA ILE A 73 21.40 5.43 28.91
C ILE A 73 21.97 4.85 30.21
N PHE A 74 21.10 4.54 31.13
CA PHE A 74 21.55 3.98 32.44
C PHE A 74 21.01 2.56 32.57
N LEU A 75 21.94 1.60 32.69
CA LEU A 75 21.64 0.21 33.00
C LEU A 75 22.14 -0.08 34.40
N ASP A 76 21.25 -0.40 35.31
CA ASP A 76 21.56 -0.65 36.74
C ASP A 76 22.45 0.46 37.38
N GLY A 77 22.13 1.71 37.03
CA GLY A 77 22.87 2.88 37.51
C GLY A 77 24.20 3.15 36.81
N THR A 78 24.63 2.29 35.89
CA THR A 78 25.84 2.45 35.10
C THR A 78 25.54 3.17 33.79
N PRO A 79 26.21 4.30 33.47
CA PRO A 79 26.01 4.99 32.19
C PRO A 79 26.60 4.18 31.05
N LEU A 80 25.79 3.88 30.05
CA LEU A 80 26.17 3.21 28.82
C LEU A 80 26.09 4.18 27.66
N PRO A 81 27.16 4.37 26.88
CA PRO A 81 27.08 5.17 25.66
C PRO A 81 26.24 4.48 24.58
N ILE A 82 25.40 5.25 23.95
CA ILE A 82 24.63 4.90 22.77
C ILE A 82 25.04 5.87 21.67
N ALA A 83 25.24 5.34 20.48
CA ALA A 83 25.38 6.14 19.28
C ALA A 83 24.17 5.88 18.37
N GLY A 84 23.86 6.84 17.52
CA GLY A 84 22.81 6.65 16.54
C GLY A 84 22.94 7.60 15.37
N LEU A 85 22.12 7.32 14.37
CA LEU A 85 21.99 8.17 13.20
C LEU A 85 20.54 8.19 12.72
N ALA A 86 20.09 9.34 12.27
CA ALA A 86 18.78 9.53 11.69
C ALA A 86 18.93 10.04 10.25
N THR A 87 18.47 9.26 9.28
CA THR A 87 18.56 9.59 7.86
C THR A 87 17.17 9.87 7.32
N PRO A 88 16.84 11.12 7.04
CA PRO A 88 15.59 11.48 6.39
C PRO A 88 15.74 11.34 4.87
N LEU A 89 14.87 10.55 4.26
CA LEU A 89 14.90 10.28 2.83
C LEU A 89 13.53 10.52 2.21
N ARG A 90 13.52 10.73 0.88
CA ARG A 90 12.31 10.56 0.07
C ARG A 90 12.58 9.57 -1.05
N ILE A 91 11.71 8.59 -1.17
CA ILE A 91 11.71 7.59 -2.24
C ILE A 91 10.38 7.75 -2.99
N HIS A 92 10.42 8.30 -4.20
CA HIS A 92 9.22 8.66 -4.97
C HIS A 92 8.26 9.60 -4.20
N ASP A 93 7.10 9.07 -3.86
CA ASP A 93 5.99 9.68 -3.12
C ASP A 93 6.02 9.39 -1.62
N THR A 94 7.10 8.80 -1.12
CA THR A 94 7.19 8.29 0.25
C THR A 94 8.34 8.93 1.01
N TYR A 95 8.04 9.54 2.14
CA TYR A 95 9.01 9.92 3.15
C TYR A 95 9.47 8.69 3.92
N VAL A 96 10.76 8.63 4.17
CA VAL A 96 11.40 7.53 4.89
C VAL A 96 12.25 8.08 6.02
N LEU A 97 11.99 7.64 7.22
CA LEU A 97 12.89 7.82 8.35
C LEU A 97 13.64 6.51 8.59
N ALA A 98 14.95 6.53 8.36
CA ALA A 98 15.84 5.46 8.80
C ALA A 98 16.55 5.92 10.08
N LEU A 99 16.05 5.47 11.22
CA LEU A 99 16.63 5.77 12.54
C LEU A 99 17.37 4.54 13.06
N ASN A 100 18.64 4.72 13.38
CA ASN A 100 19.48 3.70 13.98
C ASN A 100 19.86 4.08 15.41
N LEU A 101 19.73 3.15 16.32
CA LEU A 101 20.11 3.27 17.74
C LEU A 101 20.96 2.05 18.08
N ARG A 102 22.19 2.29 18.53
CA ARG A 102 23.12 1.19 18.76
C ARG A 102 24.00 1.37 20.00
N ARG A 103 24.32 0.26 20.62
CA ARG A 103 25.48 0.17 21.49
C ARG A 103 26.73 0.05 20.62
N PRO A 104 27.71 0.98 20.67
CA PRO A 104 28.95 0.85 19.92
C PRO A 104 29.70 -0.45 20.21
N GLU A 105 30.28 -1.06 19.18
CA GLU A 105 31.13 -2.25 19.34
C GLU A 105 32.43 -1.95 20.08
N PHE A 106 32.95 -0.76 19.86
CA PHE A 106 34.20 -0.26 20.46
C PHE A 106 33.91 1.00 21.28
N ASP A 107 34.60 1.14 22.39
CA ASP A 107 34.59 2.36 23.20
C ASP A 107 35.50 3.45 22.60
N GLU A 108 35.55 4.61 23.24
CA GLU A 108 36.37 5.75 22.84
C GLU A 108 37.88 5.42 22.71
N ASN A 109 38.34 4.36 23.41
CA ASN A 109 39.71 3.88 23.38
C ASN A 109 39.95 2.73 22.41
N GLN A 110 39.03 2.50 21.45
CA GLN A 110 39.07 1.40 20.48
C GLN A 110 39.08 0.00 21.11
N LYS A 111 38.65 -0.11 22.38
CA LYS A 111 38.51 -1.39 23.03
C LYS A 111 37.10 -1.94 22.85
N LYS A 112 36.99 -3.25 22.57
CA LYS A 112 35.69 -3.93 22.47
C LYS A 112 34.87 -3.71 23.76
N THR A 113 33.62 -3.31 23.58
CA THR A 113 32.66 -3.17 24.66
C THR A 113 32.26 -4.55 25.21
N ASN A 114 31.75 -4.62 26.43
CA ASN A 114 31.36 -5.90 27.01
C ASN A 114 29.97 -6.34 26.53
N PRO A 115 29.73 -7.65 26.43
CA PRO A 115 28.40 -8.21 26.25
C PRO A 115 27.46 -7.78 27.38
N LEU A 116 26.21 -7.51 27.06
CA LEU A 116 25.16 -7.03 27.97
C LEU A 116 24.01 -8.05 28.06
N ASP A 117 23.27 -7.97 29.14
CA ASP A 117 22.01 -8.70 29.30
C ASP A 117 20.95 -8.12 28.37
N LEU A 118 19.91 -8.90 28.04
CA LEU A 118 18.91 -8.55 27.04
C LEU A 118 18.08 -7.30 27.37
N ASN A 119 18.00 -6.92 28.67
CA ASN A 119 17.27 -5.74 29.15
C ASN A 119 17.77 -4.41 28.54
N ILE A 120 18.96 -4.38 27.95
CA ILE A 120 19.42 -3.25 27.13
C ILE A 120 18.44 -2.90 25.99
N LEU A 121 17.72 -3.89 25.44
CA LEU A 121 16.80 -3.70 24.35
C LEU A 121 15.56 -2.88 24.75
N GLU A 122 15.09 -3.00 25.99
CA GLU A 122 14.05 -2.13 26.54
C GLU A 122 14.53 -0.67 26.59
N LEU A 123 15.80 -0.44 26.94
CA LEU A 123 16.39 0.90 26.99
C LEU A 123 16.61 1.52 25.59
N LEU A 124 16.69 0.70 24.54
CA LEU A 124 16.74 1.16 23.15
C LEU A 124 15.33 1.44 22.57
N ASN A 125 14.28 1.02 23.28
CA ASN A 125 12.88 1.31 22.91
C ASN A 125 12.07 1.76 24.15
N PRO A 126 12.47 2.82 24.83
CA PRO A 126 11.88 3.21 26.11
C PRO A 126 10.40 3.56 25.94
N SER A 127 9.56 2.88 26.75
CA SER A 127 8.09 3.00 26.69
C SER A 127 7.48 2.65 25.32
N GLY A 128 8.20 1.95 24.45
CA GLY A 128 7.72 1.56 23.14
C GLY A 128 7.72 2.71 22.10
N CYS A 129 8.59 3.70 22.27
CA CYS A 129 8.60 4.89 21.41
C CYS A 129 8.84 4.59 19.90
N LEU A 130 9.36 3.39 19.59
CA LEU A 130 9.56 2.94 18.21
C LEU A 130 8.42 2.07 17.68
N MET A 131 7.35 1.85 18.46
CA MET A 131 6.22 1.02 18.04
C MET A 131 5.32 1.74 17.03
N PRO A 132 4.59 1.01 16.17
CA PRO A 132 3.77 1.61 15.11
C PRO A 132 2.76 2.64 15.60
N SER A 133 2.12 2.43 16.74
CA SER A 133 1.16 3.38 17.31
C SER A 133 1.81 4.71 17.72
N GLU A 134 3.09 4.68 18.10
CA GLU A 134 3.83 5.88 18.50
C GLU A 134 4.37 6.64 17.28
N ILE A 135 4.82 5.93 16.26
CA ILE A 135 5.32 6.53 15.02
C ILE A 135 4.16 7.04 14.15
N GLY A 136 3.11 6.23 13.96
CA GLY A 136 1.91 6.61 13.22
C GLY A 136 2.13 6.79 11.71
N SER A 137 3.13 6.14 11.13
CA SER A 137 3.43 6.21 9.70
C SER A 137 2.30 5.61 8.84
N SER A 138 1.95 6.25 7.71
CA SER A 138 0.79 5.85 6.90
C SER A 138 0.98 4.58 6.09
N LEU A 139 2.23 4.18 5.84
CA LEU A 139 2.59 2.97 5.09
C LEU A 139 3.19 1.89 5.99
N GLY A 140 3.17 2.09 7.32
CA GLY A 140 3.78 1.15 8.25
C GLY A 140 5.29 1.34 8.40
N GLN A 141 5.93 0.36 9.03
CA GLN A 141 7.33 0.40 9.38
C GLN A 141 7.95 -1.00 9.44
N THR A 142 9.27 -1.04 9.36
CA THR A 142 10.07 -2.22 9.64
C THR A 142 11.01 -1.93 10.81
N LEU A 143 11.02 -2.81 11.79
CA LEU A 143 12.01 -2.82 12.86
C LEU A 143 12.99 -3.96 12.62
N LEU A 144 14.27 -3.63 12.52
CA LEU A 144 15.34 -4.62 12.40
C LEU A 144 16.26 -4.51 13.62
N LEU A 145 16.29 -5.57 14.40
CA LEU A 145 17.23 -5.71 15.51
C LEU A 145 18.38 -6.58 15.07
N THR A 146 19.60 -6.07 15.17
CA THR A 146 20.80 -6.86 14.95
C THR A 146 21.56 -7.04 16.27
N VAL A 147 22.00 -8.25 16.54
CA VAL A 147 22.76 -8.60 17.75
C VAL A 147 23.85 -9.59 17.39
N TRP A 148 25.02 -9.46 18.01
CA TRP A 148 26.05 -10.47 17.90
C TRP A 148 25.80 -11.59 18.91
N TYR A 149 25.89 -12.83 18.44
CA TYR A 149 25.85 -14.01 19.30
C TYR A 149 27.13 -14.10 20.12
N THR A 150 26.98 -14.29 21.45
CA THR A 150 28.13 -14.49 22.34
C THR A 150 28.00 -15.81 23.07
N GLU A 151 28.92 -16.74 22.81
CA GLU A 151 29.05 -17.93 23.65
C GLU A 151 29.95 -17.64 24.85
N GLU A 152 29.48 -17.96 26.05
CA GLU A 152 30.28 -17.84 27.31
C GLU A 152 31.52 -18.76 27.36
N LYS A 153 31.68 -19.66 26.40
CA LYS A 153 32.79 -20.65 26.32
C LYS A 153 33.39 -20.74 24.92
N GLN A 154 34.14 -19.74 24.51
CA GLN A 154 35.00 -19.87 23.31
C GLN A 154 36.36 -20.48 23.71
N TRP A 155 36.51 -21.80 23.54
CA TRP A 155 37.79 -22.44 23.44
C TRP A 155 37.96 -23.28 22.14
N LEU A 156 37.02 -23.28 21.24
CA LEU A 156 37.10 -24.05 19.97
C LEU A 156 36.59 -23.17 18.81
N PRO A 157 37.50 -22.74 17.89
CA PRO A 157 37.18 -21.82 16.80
C PRO A 157 36.35 -22.43 15.63
N TRP A 158 35.87 -23.65 15.72
CA TRP A 158 35.11 -24.34 14.68
C TRP A 158 33.72 -24.84 15.08
N LYS A 159 33.19 -24.45 16.19
CA LYS A 159 31.77 -24.69 16.49
C LYS A 159 30.94 -23.52 16.00
N SER A 160 30.42 -23.62 14.78
CA SER A 160 29.24 -22.90 14.37
C SER A 160 28.16 -23.08 15.41
N PRO A 161 27.32 -22.06 15.71
CA PRO A 161 26.15 -22.22 16.58
C PRO A 161 25.24 -23.29 15.97
N GLN A 162 25.38 -24.54 16.43
CA GLN A 162 24.74 -25.69 15.81
C GLN A 162 23.29 -25.87 16.22
N ASN A 163 22.83 -25.10 17.19
CA ASN A 163 21.46 -25.25 17.67
C ASN A 163 20.57 -24.10 17.21
N ARG A 164 19.96 -24.27 16.04
CA ARG A 164 18.97 -23.35 15.48
C ARG A 164 17.87 -23.00 16.49
N GLN A 165 17.49 -23.93 17.33
CA GLN A 165 16.49 -23.70 18.39
C GLN A 165 16.98 -22.73 19.47
N GLU A 166 18.28 -22.72 19.80
CA GLU A 166 18.85 -21.77 20.77
C GLU A 166 18.87 -20.36 20.20
N LEU A 167 19.26 -20.21 18.95
CA LEU A 167 19.24 -18.91 18.25
C LEU A 167 17.81 -18.38 18.11
N ARG A 168 16.85 -19.25 17.83
CA ARG A 168 15.43 -18.89 17.83
C ARG A 168 14.97 -18.42 19.22
N LYS A 169 15.30 -19.14 20.29
CA LYS A 169 14.99 -18.72 21.66
C LYS A 169 15.65 -17.38 22.00
N LEU A 170 16.89 -17.16 21.53
CA LEU A 170 17.56 -15.87 21.70
C LEU A 170 16.77 -14.76 21.01
N ALA A 171 16.35 -14.96 19.75
CA ALA A 171 15.54 -14.00 19.01
C ALA A 171 14.19 -13.71 19.69
N ASP A 172 13.47 -14.76 20.14
CA ASP A 172 12.22 -14.62 20.90
C ASP A 172 12.43 -13.82 22.20
N ASN A 173 13.53 -14.03 22.88
CA ASN A 173 13.87 -13.29 24.10
C ASN A 173 14.26 -11.84 23.80
N CYS A 174 15.05 -11.59 22.75
CA CYS A 174 15.37 -10.23 22.31
C CYS A 174 14.08 -9.46 21.99
N LEU A 175 13.17 -10.07 21.27
CA LEU A 175 11.91 -9.45 20.94
C LEU A 175 11.05 -9.15 22.17
N ARG A 176 11.03 -10.06 23.14
CA ARG A 176 10.27 -9.91 24.40
C ARG A 176 10.79 -8.76 25.26
N GLU A 177 12.10 -8.58 25.32
CA GLU A 177 12.71 -7.45 26.05
C GLU A 177 12.54 -6.13 25.28
N PHE A 178 12.49 -6.18 23.95
CA PHE A 178 12.35 -4.99 23.12
C PHE A 178 10.92 -4.42 23.10
N ILE A 179 9.91 -5.29 23.13
CA ILE A 179 8.48 -4.87 23.05
C ILE A 179 7.93 -4.71 24.46
N PRO A 180 7.50 -3.50 24.87
CA PRO A 180 6.86 -3.31 26.16
C PRO A 180 5.58 -4.13 26.31
N ASN A 181 5.31 -4.60 27.54
CA ASN A 181 4.18 -5.48 27.84
C ASN A 181 2.79 -4.94 27.47
N GLN A 182 2.65 -3.65 27.25
CA GLN A 182 1.40 -3.01 26.82
C GLN A 182 1.07 -3.25 25.35
N TYR A 183 2.03 -3.71 24.55
CA TYR A 183 1.83 -4.02 23.13
C TYR A 183 1.61 -5.51 22.92
N PRO A 184 0.78 -5.92 21.96
CA PRO A 184 0.65 -7.32 21.62
C PRO A 184 1.98 -7.87 21.10
N PHE A 185 2.33 -9.07 21.58
CA PHE A 185 3.53 -9.75 21.10
C PHE A 185 3.25 -10.26 19.67
N PRO A 186 4.04 -9.87 18.66
CA PRO A 186 3.81 -10.26 17.27
C PRO A 186 4.07 -11.75 17.07
N ASN A 187 3.24 -12.37 16.25
CA ASN A 187 3.40 -13.77 15.92
C ASN A 187 4.69 -14.00 15.13
N PHE A 188 5.36 -15.10 15.45
CA PHE A 188 6.46 -15.57 14.62
C PHE A 188 5.94 -15.91 13.24
N TYR A 189 6.65 -15.43 12.21
CA TYR A 189 6.27 -15.66 10.83
C TYR A 189 7.15 -16.72 10.17
N ARG A 190 8.47 -16.47 10.11
CA ARG A 190 9.43 -17.40 9.49
C ARG A 190 10.85 -17.17 9.98
N GLU A 191 11.72 -18.11 9.64
CA GLU A 191 13.16 -18.03 9.86
C GLU A 191 13.93 -18.39 8.58
N GLY A 192 15.15 -17.91 8.51
CA GLY A 192 16.06 -18.23 7.42
C GLY A 192 17.50 -17.86 7.74
N GLN A 193 18.29 -17.80 6.70
CA GLN A 193 19.65 -17.27 6.74
C GLN A 193 19.78 -16.12 5.76
N LEU A 194 20.62 -15.16 6.10
CA LEU A 194 20.97 -14.06 5.22
C LEU A 194 22.44 -13.72 5.45
N PHE A 195 23.23 -13.75 4.39
CA PHE A 195 24.68 -13.56 4.43
C PHE A 195 25.40 -14.42 5.47
N GLY A 196 25.00 -15.71 5.56
CA GLY A 196 25.59 -16.66 6.51
C GLY A 196 25.05 -16.61 7.93
N SER A 197 24.31 -15.60 8.33
CA SER A 197 23.75 -15.45 9.69
C SER A 197 22.25 -15.69 9.74
N PRO A 198 21.73 -16.30 10.82
CA PRO A 198 20.31 -16.57 10.99
C PRO A 198 19.50 -15.29 11.21
N ILE A 199 18.34 -15.23 10.56
CA ILE A 199 17.38 -14.13 10.63
C ILE A 199 15.98 -14.68 10.92
N PHE A 200 15.24 -14.00 11.79
CA PHE A 200 13.92 -14.39 12.24
C PHE A 200 12.94 -13.25 12.00
N GLU A 201 11.81 -13.55 11.38
CA GLU A 201 10.77 -12.58 11.05
C GLU A 201 9.53 -12.80 11.91
N TYR A 202 8.98 -11.69 12.38
CA TYR A 202 7.76 -11.62 13.20
C TYR A 202 6.81 -10.60 12.60
N GLY A 203 5.51 -10.82 12.84
CA GLY A 203 4.43 -10.08 12.21
C GLY A 203 3.92 -10.79 10.96
N VAL A 204 2.67 -11.29 11.01
CA VAL A 204 2.03 -11.99 9.89
C VAL A 204 1.17 -11.02 9.11
N PRO A 205 1.50 -10.65 7.87
CA PRO A 205 0.82 -9.58 7.13
C PRO A 205 -0.69 -9.80 6.94
N THR A 206 -1.12 -11.07 6.92
CA THR A 206 -2.52 -11.46 6.68
C THR A 206 -3.37 -11.55 7.94
N GLN A 207 -2.77 -11.61 9.13
CA GLN A 207 -3.46 -11.96 10.38
C GLN A 207 -3.51 -10.82 11.39
N GLU A 208 -2.64 -9.83 11.29
CA GLU A 208 -2.47 -8.81 12.32
C GLU A 208 -3.12 -7.49 11.90
N LYS A 209 -4.00 -7.00 12.76
CA LYS A 209 -4.69 -5.72 12.54
C LYS A 209 -3.73 -4.54 12.66
N ASP A 210 -2.76 -4.65 13.60
CA ASP A 210 -1.74 -3.64 13.87
C ASP A 210 -0.38 -4.21 13.47
N TYR A 211 -0.26 -4.61 12.20
CA TYR A 211 0.94 -5.23 11.67
C TYR A 211 2.18 -4.35 11.84
N CYS A 212 3.25 -4.96 12.36
CA CYS A 212 4.59 -4.41 12.33
C CYS A 212 5.54 -5.48 11.81
N HIS A 213 6.27 -5.17 10.76
CA HIS A 213 7.33 -6.03 10.25
C HIS A 213 8.54 -5.94 11.16
N ILE A 214 8.87 -7.03 11.85
CA ILE A 214 10.01 -7.09 12.77
C ILE A 214 10.96 -8.20 12.38
N LEU A 215 12.23 -7.86 12.25
CA LEU A 215 13.31 -8.78 11.97
C LEU A 215 14.31 -8.81 13.12
N ILE A 216 14.69 -10.01 13.57
CA ILE A 216 15.80 -10.23 14.50
C ILE A 216 16.90 -10.94 13.75
N TRP A 217 18.02 -10.27 13.53
CA TRP A 217 19.16 -10.83 12.80
C TRP A 217 20.31 -11.06 13.77
N VAL A 218 20.63 -12.32 13.98
CA VAL A 218 21.67 -12.74 14.93
C VAL A 218 22.96 -12.96 14.14
N PHE A 219 23.89 -12.00 14.21
CA PHE A 219 25.17 -12.10 13.54
C PHE A 219 26.06 -13.14 14.20
N CYS A 220 26.51 -14.10 13.40
CA CYS A 220 27.45 -15.15 13.75
C CYS A 220 28.81 -14.94 13.08
N GLU A 221 28.83 -14.17 11.99
CA GLU A 221 29.99 -13.90 11.15
C GLU A 221 30.11 -12.40 10.85
N THR A 222 31.32 -11.88 10.84
CA THR A 222 31.61 -10.45 10.58
C THR A 222 31.15 -10.02 9.20
N GLU A 223 31.30 -10.89 8.22
CA GLU A 223 30.89 -10.66 6.83
C GLU A 223 29.40 -10.34 6.69
N SER A 224 28.54 -10.89 7.56
CA SER A 224 27.11 -10.59 7.55
C SER A 224 26.81 -9.13 7.85
N SER A 225 27.50 -8.56 8.86
CA SER A 225 27.40 -7.16 9.23
C SER A 225 27.92 -6.24 8.13
N ASP A 226 29.09 -6.56 7.59
CA ASP A 226 29.75 -5.76 6.54
C ASP A 226 28.86 -5.70 5.28
N LYS A 227 28.36 -6.86 4.82
CA LYS A 227 27.43 -6.95 3.67
C LYS A 227 26.13 -6.17 3.91
N PHE A 228 25.60 -6.18 5.14
CA PHE A 228 24.44 -5.39 5.48
C PHE A 228 24.72 -3.89 5.37
N ILE A 229 25.85 -3.42 5.90
CA ILE A 229 26.26 -2.02 5.84
C ILE A 229 26.44 -1.57 4.39
N ASP A 230 27.16 -2.35 3.58
CA ASP A 230 27.41 -2.04 2.17
C ASP A 230 26.13 -1.95 1.33
N HIS A 231 25.08 -2.69 1.73
CA HIS A 231 23.80 -2.72 1.01
C HIS A 231 22.67 -2.05 1.77
N TYR A 232 22.97 -1.26 2.81
CA TYR A 232 21.97 -0.63 3.68
C TYR A 232 20.91 0.15 2.89
N SER A 233 21.30 0.89 1.87
CA SER A 233 20.38 1.64 1.04
C SER A 233 19.38 0.75 0.27
N SER A 234 19.82 -0.42 -0.17
CA SER A 234 18.97 -1.42 -0.82
C SER A 234 17.97 -2.04 0.14
N PHE A 235 18.36 -2.28 1.39
CA PHE A 235 17.43 -2.72 2.43
C PHE A 235 16.35 -1.68 2.74
N VAL A 236 16.71 -0.39 2.78
CA VAL A 236 15.71 0.68 2.93
C VAL A 236 14.68 0.65 1.80
N ASN A 237 15.13 0.46 0.55
CA ASN A 237 14.25 0.35 -0.60
C ASN A 237 13.36 -0.89 -0.53
N LEU A 238 13.94 -2.07 -0.21
CA LEU A 238 13.19 -3.32 -0.05
C LEU A 238 12.08 -3.19 0.98
N PHE A 239 12.40 -2.64 2.17
CA PHE A 239 11.41 -2.46 3.23
C PHE A 239 10.35 -1.41 2.87
N CYS A 240 10.71 -0.39 2.12
CA CYS A 240 9.74 0.57 1.58
C CYS A 240 8.71 -0.12 0.69
N TYR A 241 9.16 -0.90 -0.28
CA TYR A 241 8.28 -1.61 -1.21
C TYR A 241 7.47 -2.70 -0.51
N LEU A 242 8.07 -3.44 0.44
CA LEU A 242 7.36 -4.42 1.26
C LEU A 242 6.21 -3.77 2.03
N ASN A 243 6.47 -2.69 2.75
CA ASN A 243 5.44 -2.02 3.54
C ASN A 243 4.33 -1.44 2.65
N LYS A 244 4.65 -0.89 1.48
CA LYS A 244 3.65 -0.46 0.49
C LYS A 244 2.75 -1.61 0.03
N VAL A 245 3.33 -2.77 -0.24
CA VAL A 245 2.57 -3.97 -0.65
C VAL A 245 1.66 -4.44 0.47
N VAL A 246 2.19 -4.58 1.68
CA VAL A 246 1.41 -5.07 2.83
C VAL A 246 0.28 -4.10 3.19
N THR A 247 0.56 -2.80 3.24
CA THR A 247 -0.47 -1.78 3.51
C THR A 247 -1.56 -1.79 2.44
N ALA A 248 -1.18 -1.87 1.16
CA ALA A 248 -2.16 -1.95 0.07
C ALA A 248 -3.01 -3.22 0.17
N TYR A 249 -2.42 -4.35 0.55
CA TYR A 249 -3.17 -5.59 0.80
C TYR A 249 -4.15 -5.43 1.97
N GLN A 250 -3.72 -4.90 3.11
CA GLN A 250 -4.58 -4.69 4.27
C GLN A 250 -5.75 -3.74 3.96
N LEU A 251 -5.50 -2.65 3.24
CA LEU A 251 -6.53 -1.74 2.77
C LEU A 251 -7.50 -2.43 1.79
N SER A 252 -6.98 -3.30 0.91
CA SER A 252 -7.82 -4.09 0.02
C SER A 252 -8.78 -5.00 0.79
N ARG A 253 -8.36 -5.54 1.96
CA ARG A 253 -9.25 -6.38 2.80
C ARG A 253 -10.38 -5.55 3.43
N GLN A 254 -10.11 -4.29 3.79
CA GLN A 254 -11.14 -3.39 4.28
C GLN A 254 -12.18 -3.09 3.18
N VAL A 255 -11.72 -2.76 1.98
CA VAL A 255 -12.62 -2.54 0.83
C VAL A 255 -13.38 -3.81 0.47
N HIS A 256 -12.73 -4.98 0.49
CA HIS A 256 -13.39 -6.27 0.27
C HIS A 256 -14.62 -6.47 1.18
N HIS A 257 -14.52 -6.12 2.46
CA HIS A 257 -15.65 -6.23 3.38
C HIS A 257 -16.84 -5.36 2.96
N VAL A 258 -16.57 -4.13 2.52
CA VAL A 258 -17.60 -3.21 2.04
C VAL A 258 -18.23 -3.73 0.75
N VAL A 259 -17.40 -4.12 -0.23
CA VAL A 259 -17.87 -4.69 -1.51
C VAL A 259 -18.74 -5.91 -1.26
N ARG A 260 -18.35 -6.79 -0.34
CA ARG A 260 -19.11 -7.98 0.01
C ARG A 260 -20.48 -7.65 0.59
N GLN A 261 -20.57 -6.65 1.45
CA GLN A 261 -21.85 -6.20 2.02
C GLN A 261 -22.78 -5.65 0.94
N GLU A 262 -22.24 -4.82 0.05
CA GLU A 262 -22.97 -4.27 -1.09
C GLU A 262 -23.43 -5.39 -2.05
N TYR A 263 -22.57 -6.35 -2.37
CA TYR A 263 -22.91 -7.50 -3.20
C TYR A 263 -24.05 -8.31 -2.60
N GLN A 264 -24.00 -8.60 -1.30
CA GLN A 264 -25.04 -9.32 -0.58
C GLN A 264 -26.39 -8.58 -0.55
N ALA A 265 -26.38 -7.25 -0.69
CA ALA A 265 -27.59 -6.45 -0.78
C ALA A 265 -28.17 -6.40 -2.21
N ILE A 266 -27.31 -6.48 -3.24
CA ILE A 266 -27.70 -6.41 -4.65
C ILE A 266 -28.57 -7.59 -5.07
N GLU A 267 -28.17 -8.82 -4.73
CA GLU A 267 -28.86 -10.03 -5.19
C GLU A 267 -30.32 -10.13 -4.71
N PRO A 268 -30.64 -9.95 -3.42
CA PRO A 268 -32.03 -9.91 -2.96
C PRO A 268 -32.82 -8.74 -3.55
N TYR A 269 -32.18 -7.58 -3.69
CA TYR A 269 -32.80 -6.39 -4.29
C TYR A 269 -33.25 -6.66 -5.73
N ILE A 270 -32.38 -7.24 -6.53
CA ILE A 270 -32.67 -7.60 -7.93
C ILE A 270 -33.74 -8.70 -7.98
N ASN A 271 -33.67 -9.71 -7.13
CA ASN A 271 -34.67 -10.78 -7.06
C ASN A 271 -36.06 -10.22 -6.70
N THR A 272 -36.15 -9.27 -5.78
CA THR A 272 -37.41 -8.59 -5.44
C THR A 272 -37.99 -7.88 -6.67
N ILE A 273 -37.19 -7.13 -7.38
CA ILE A 273 -37.63 -6.43 -8.60
C ILE A 273 -38.18 -7.43 -9.64
N PHE A 274 -37.50 -8.56 -9.88
CA PHE A 274 -37.97 -9.56 -10.84
C PHE A 274 -39.21 -10.32 -10.35
N GLN A 275 -39.38 -10.53 -9.05
CA GLN A 275 -40.58 -11.15 -8.48
C GLN A 275 -41.78 -10.22 -8.60
N GLU A 276 -41.59 -8.91 -8.47
CA GLU A 276 -42.63 -7.89 -8.61
C GLU A 276 -43.01 -7.60 -10.06
N MET A 277 -42.19 -8.04 -11.03
CA MET A 277 -42.37 -7.79 -12.45
C MET A 277 -43.37 -8.81 -13.06
N PRO A 278 -44.61 -8.41 -13.36
CA PRO A 278 -45.56 -9.33 -13.99
C PRO A 278 -45.17 -9.60 -15.44
N VAL A 279 -45.19 -10.87 -15.84
CA VAL A 279 -44.77 -11.32 -17.18
C VAL A 279 -45.91 -11.18 -18.21
N ASP A 280 -47.15 -11.49 -17.81
CA ASP A 280 -48.29 -11.63 -18.72
C ASP A 280 -49.43 -10.61 -18.50
N LYS A 281 -49.17 -9.56 -17.70
CA LYS A 281 -50.21 -8.58 -17.33
C LYS A 281 -49.71 -7.15 -17.60
N GLN A 282 -50.60 -6.30 -18.10
CA GLN A 282 -50.28 -4.86 -18.15
C GLN A 282 -50.00 -4.30 -16.78
N LEU A 283 -48.97 -3.42 -16.69
CA LEU A 283 -48.62 -2.75 -15.46
C LEU A 283 -49.69 -1.75 -15.04
N THR A 284 -50.05 -1.75 -13.78
CA THR A 284 -50.85 -0.68 -13.21
C THR A 284 -50.03 0.61 -13.14
N PRO A 285 -50.67 1.79 -13.06
CA PRO A 285 -49.94 3.06 -12.92
C PRO A 285 -48.97 3.09 -11.71
N ASP A 286 -49.34 2.42 -10.62
CA ASP A 286 -48.53 2.35 -9.41
C ASP A 286 -47.29 1.45 -9.62
N GLU A 287 -47.45 0.28 -10.25
CA GLU A 287 -46.33 -0.61 -10.63
C GLU A 287 -45.40 0.08 -11.62
N LEU A 288 -45.93 0.81 -12.61
CA LEU A 288 -45.14 1.57 -13.56
C LEU A 288 -44.30 2.67 -12.86
N ASN A 289 -44.87 3.38 -11.89
CA ASN A 289 -44.14 4.36 -11.09
C ASN A 289 -43.05 3.70 -10.25
N GLN A 290 -43.33 2.53 -9.67
CA GLN A 290 -42.34 1.76 -8.91
C GLN A 290 -41.15 1.35 -9.80
N PHE A 291 -41.39 0.85 -11.00
CA PHE A 291 -40.31 0.53 -11.94
C PHE A 291 -39.52 1.77 -12.39
N LYS A 292 -40.17 2.94 -12.50
CA LYS A 292 -39.46 4.20 -12.76
C LYS A 292 -38.55 4.62 -11.60
N GLU A 293 -38.92 4.32 -10.36
CA GLU A 293 -38.02 4.54 -9.22
C GLU A 293 -36.84 3.57 -9.26
N TYR A 294 -37.04 2.29 -9.60
CA TYR A 294 -35.94 1.35 -9.81
C TYR A 294 -34.96 1.82 -10.89
N LEU A 295 -35.47 2.41 -11.98
CA LEU A 295 -34.62 3.01 -13.05
C LEU A 295 -33.79 4.20 -12.57
N LYS A 296 -34.16 4.86 -11.48
CA LYS A 296 -33.36 5.92 -10.86
C LYS A 296 -32.35 5.35 -9.87
N ASP A 297 -32.73 4.34 -9.09
CA ASP A 297 -31.92 3.77 -8.01
C ASP A 297 -30.81 2.85 -8.52
N ILE A 298 -31.10 1.99 -9.51
CA ILE A 298 -30.13 1.01 -10.04
C ILE A 298 -28.86 1.68 -10.55
N PRO A 299 -28.90 2.78 -11.35
CA PRO A 299 -27.68 3.44 -11.80
C PRO A 299 -26.82 3.99 -10.67
N GLN A 300 -27.41 4.46 -9.59
CA GLN A 300 -26.67 4.96 -8.41
C GLN A 300 -25.98 3.81 -7.68
N LYS A 301 -26.69 2.69 -7.48
CA LYS A 301 -26.11 1.46 -6.89
C LYS A 301 -25.00 0.90 -7.79
N TYR A 302 -25.19 0.89 -9.09
CA TYR A 302 -24.19 0.47 -10.05
C TYR A 302 -22.92 1.33 -9.95
N LEU A 303 -23.06 2.65 -9.91
CA LEU A 303 -21.92 3.56 -9.82
C LEU A 303 -21.13 3.36 -8.51
N SER A 304 -21.81 3.35 -7.37
CA SER A 304 -21.15 3.16 -6.07
C SER A 304 -20.45 1.80 -5.97
N TYR A 305 -21.11 0.74 -6.43
CA TYR A 305 -20.54 -0.60 -6.45
C TYR A 305 -19.34 -0.72 -7.39
N SER A 306 -19.42 -0.15 -8.59
CA SER A 306 -18.33 -0.12 -9.57
C SER A 306 -17.11 0.67 -9.06
N GLN A 307 -17.34 1.75 -8.29
CA GLN A 307 -16.26 2.50 -7.65
C GLN A 307 -15.51 1.64 -6.62
N LEU A 308 -16.21 0.87 -5.81
CA LEU A 308 -15.59 -0.04 -4.85
C LEU A 308 -14.76 -1.13 -5.53
N ILE A 309 -15.26 -1.73 -6.61
CA ILE A 309 -14.51 -2.71 -7.41
C ILE A 309 -13.26 -2.07 -8.02
N SER A 310 -13.38 -0.87 -8.56
CA SER A 310 -12.25 -0.13 -9.12
C SER A 310 -11.21 0.22 -8.05
N GLU A 311 -11.65 0.50 -6.83
CA GLU A 311 -10.75 0.74 -5.70
C GLU A 311 -9.99 -0.54 -5.31
N LEU A 312 -10.67 -1.70 -5.27
CA LEU A 312 -10.03 -2.99 -5.03
C LEU A 312 -8.98 -3.32 -6.10
N ASP A 313 -9.28 -3.07 -7.38
CA ASP A 313 -8.32 -3.26 -8.48
C ASP A 313 -7.13 -2.30 -8.40
N ARG A 314 -7.34 -1.06 -7.95
CA ARG A 314 -6.26 -0.11 -7.70
C ARG A 314 -5.27 -0.63 -6.66
N TYR A 315 -5.73 -1.27 -5.59
CA TYR A 315 -4.83 -1.89 -4.62
C TYR A 315 -4.03 -3.04 -5.24
N ARG A 316 -4.65 -3.87 -6.08
CA ARG A 316 -3.94 -4.91 -6.83
C ARG A 316 -2.80 -4.32 -7.68
N LEU A 317 -3.07 -3.27 -8.43
CA LEU A 317 -2.05 -2.59 -9.25
C LEU A 317 -0.94 -1.97 -8.39
N THR A 318 -1.28 -1.42 -7.22
CA THR A 318 -0.29 -0.89 -6.27
C THR A 318 0.63 -1.99 -5.75
N ILE A 319 0.05 -3.15 -5.42
CA ILE A 319 0.80 -4.34 -4.99
C ILE A 319 1.73 -4.80 -6.12
N ASP A 320 1.22 -4.99 -7.33
CA ASP A 320 1.99 -5.44 -8.48
C ASP A 320 3.20 -4.52 -8.76
N THR A 321 2.96 -3.21 -8.78
CA THR A 321 4.01 -2.22 -9.05
C THR A 321 5.12 -2.27 -8.00
N ASN A 322 4.75 -2.29 -6.70
CA ASN A 322 5.76 -2.27 -5.64
C ASN A 322 6.45 -3.63 -5.49
N ALA A 323 5.79 -4.74 -5.74
CA ALA A 323 6.43 -6.05 -5.78
C ALA A 323 7.45 -6.17 -6.93
N GLN A 324 7.17 -5.59 -8.10
CA GLN A 324 8.16 -5.53 -9.18
C GLN A 324 9.36 -4.64 -8.83
N ASN A 325 9.15 -3.54 -8.10
CA ASN A 325 10.24 -2.71 -7.59
C ASN A 325 11.07 -3.47 -6.54
N TYR A 326 10.42 -4.19 -5.64
CA TYR A 326 11.07 -5.08 -4.68
C TYR A 326 11.94 -6.13 -5.39
N ARG A 327 11.39 -6.81 -6.40
CA ARG A 327 12.12 -7.81 -7.20
C ARG A 327 13.34 -7.22 -7.92
N ARG A 328 13.20 -5.99 -8.44
CA ARG A 328 14.32 -5.30 -9.10
C ARG A 328 15.46 -5.04 -8.13
N GLU A 329 15.14 -4.59 -6.92
CA GLU A 329 16.12 -4.36 -5.86
C GLU A 329 16.80 -5.66 -5.42
N LEU A 330 16.04 -6.77 -5.29
CA LEU A 330 16.61 -8.09 -5.02
C LEU A 330 17.61 -8.52 -6.10
N ASN A 331 17.26 -8.36 -7.36
CA ASN A 331 18.14 -8.70 -8.47
C ASN A 331 19.42 -7.86 -8.45
N ASP A 332 19.33 -6.60 -8.03
CA ASP A 332 20.47 -5.70 -7.88
C ASP A 332 21.43 -6.19 -6.77
N ILE A 333 20.89 -6.56 -5.61
CA ILE A 333 21.67 -7.18 -4.52
C ILE A 333 22.32 -8.49 -5.01
N GLN A 334 21.55 -9.39 -5.64
CA GLN A 334 22.06 -10.66 -6.11
C GLN A 334 23.16 -10.50 -7.18
N SER A 335 23.04 -9.49 -8.04
CA SER A 335 24.06 -9.21 -9.05
C SER A 335 25.40 -8.77 -8.46
N LYS A 336 25.36 -8.07 -7.32
CA LYS A 336 26.54 -7.60 -6.57
C LYS A 336 27.11 -8.69 -5.67
N LEU A 337 26.26 -9.60 -5.21
CA LEU A 337 26.60 -10.70 -4.31
C LEU A 337 26.15 -12.06 -4.90
N PRO A 338 26.74 -12.51 -6.04
CA PRO A 338 26.24 -13.69 -6.76
C PRO A 338 26.42 -15.02 -6.01
N ALA A 339 27.33 -15.07 -5.04
CA ALA A 339 27.60 -16.26 -4.23
C ALA A 339 26.73 -16.34 -2.96
N GLU A 340 25.98 -15.28 -2.64
CA GLU A 340 25.19 -15.22 -1.42
C GLU A 340 23.79 -15.81 -1.59
N ASP A 341 23.34 -16.53 -0.57
CA ASP A 341 21.95 -16.95 -0.46
C ASP A 341 21.10 -15.81 0.07
N ILE A 342 20.22 -15.24 -0.79
CA ILE A 342 19.24 -14.24 -0.44
C ILE A 342 17.80 -14.79 -0.50
N SER A 343 17.64 -16.11 -0.41
CA SER A 343 16.33 -16.79 -0.49
C SER A 343 15.36 -16.28 0.58
N PHE A 344 15.85 -15.90 1.76
CA PHE A 344 15.06 -15.29 2.81
C PHE A 344 14.33 -14.03 2.33
N LEU A 345 15.02 -13.13 1.64
CA LEU A 345 14.42 -11.92 1.08
C LEU A 345 13.50 -12.24 -0.11
N SER A 346 13.85 -13.24 -0.90
CA SER A 346 13.08 -13.65 -2.09
C SER A 346 11.71 -14.26 -1.74
N HIS A 347 11.55 -14.79 -0.53
CA HIS A 347 10.30 -15.41 -0.05
C HIS A 347 9.10 -14.46 -0.17
N PHE A 348 9.26 -13.20 0.23
CA PHE A 348 8.19 -12.21 0.13
C PHE A 348 7.64 -12.09 -1.29
N PHE A 349 8.52 -12.02 -2.29
CA PHE A 349 8.08 -11.93 -3.69
C PHE A 349 7.50 -13.26 -4.20
N ASN A 350 8.08 -14.39 -3.80
CA ASN A 350 7.68 -15.69 -4.33
C ASN A 350 6.38 -16.23 -3.71
N GLU A 351 6.07 -15.87 -2.48
CA GLU A 351 4.94 -16.41 -1.73
C GLU A 351 3.93 -15.34 -1.32
N ASP A 352 4.34 -14.33 -0.53
CA ASP A 352 3.40 -13.35 0.03
C ASP A 352 2.73 -12.51 -1.06
N TYR A 353 3.52 -11.94 -1.96
CA TYR A 353 3.00 -11.15 -3.07
C TYR A 353 2.04 -11.96 -3.94
N ARG A 354 2.39 -13.23 -4.24
CA ARG A 354 1.54 -14.11 -5.05
C ARG A 354 0.21 -14.37 -4.34
N LEU A 355 0.26 -14.69 -3.05
CA LEU A 355 -0.94 -14.90 -2.25
C LEU A 355 -1.85 -13.66 -2.26
N PHE A 356 -1.28 -12.47 -2.10
CA PHE A 356 -2.05 -11.22 -2.07
C PHE A 356 -2.73 -10.93 -3.39
N THR A 357 -2.00 -11.08 -4.50
CA THR A 357 -2.56 -10.81 -5.84
C THR A 357 -3.58 -11.84 -6.26
N GLU A 358 -3.34 -13.13 -6.01
CA GLU A 358 -4.29 -14.21 -6.29
C GLU A 358 -5.59 -14.03 -5.51
N GLN A 359 -5.51 -13.63 -4.23
CA GLN A 359 -6.68 -13.36 -3.41
C GLN A 359 -7.51 -12.20 -3.96
N ILE A 360 -6.87 -11.05 -4.26
CA ILE A 360 -7.59 -9.90 -4.80
C ILE A 360 -8.18 -10.20 -6.19
N GLN A 361 -7.44 -10.93 -7.03
CA GLN A 361 -7.91 -11.35 -8.35
C GLN A 361 -9.16 -12.24 -8.24
N SER A 362 -9.16 -13.18 -7.30
CA SER A 362 -10.32 -14.03 -7.01
C SER A 362 -11.52 -13.22 -6.54
N ASP A 363 -11.29 -12.27 -5.64
CA ASP A 363 -12.33 -11.37 -5.13
C ASP A 363 -12.93 -10.51 -6.24
N LEU A 364 -12.09 -9.92 -7.10
CA LEU A 364 -12.53 -9.14 -8.25
C LEU A 364 -13.39 -9.99 -9.20
N GLY A 365 -12.94 -11.21 -9.52
CA GLY A 365 -13.71 -12.14 -10.37
C GLY A 365 -15.07 -12.45 -9.78
N TYR A 366 -15.15 -12.66 -8.46
CA TYR A 366 -16.41 -12.92 -7.78
C TYR A 366 -17.36 -11.70 -7.80
N PHE A 367 -16.86 -10.53 -7.48
CA PHE A 367 -17.69 -9.32 -7.36
C PHE A 367 -18.11 -8.71 -8.70
N GLN A 368 -17.40 -8.99 -9.79
CA GLN A 368 -17.82 -8.57 -11.13
C GLN A 368 -19.20 -9.12 -11.55
N HIS A 369 -19.64 -10.22 -10.95
CA HIS A 369 -21.01 -10.72 -11.18
C HIS A 369 -22.10 -9.74 -10.73
N GLY A 370 -21.85 -8.96 -9.66
CA GLY A 370 -22.81 -7.98 -9.15
C GLY A 370 -23.08 -6.84 -10.14
N THR A 371 -22.05 -6.38 -10.84
CA THR A 371 -22.23 -5.37 -11.91
C THR A 371 -23.10 -5.90 -13.03
N GLY A 372 -22.85 -7.15 -13.46
CA GLY A 372 -23.65 -7.80 -14.50
C GLY A 372 -25.12 -8.03 -14.11
N LEU A 373 -25.41 -8.27 -12.84
CA LEU A 373 -26.78 -8.39 -12.33
C LEU A 373 -27.52 -7.05 -12.40
N LEU A 374 -26.90 -5.97 -11.94
CA LEU A 374 -27.47 -4.62 -11.99
C LEU A 374 -27.73 -4.17 -13.43
N GLU A 375 -26.80 -4.44 -14.34
CA GLU A 375 -26.90 -4.08 -15.75
C GLU A 375 -28.05 -4.84 -16.44
N LYS A 376 -28.17 -6.15 -16.19
CA LYS A 376 -29.27 -6.96 -16.71
C LYS A 376 -30.64 -6.52 -16.14
N ALA A 377 -30.69 -6.19 -14.87
CA ALA A 377 -31.91 -5.68 -14.26
C ALA A 377 -32.34 -4.34 -14.86
N LEU A 378 -31.39 -3.42 -15.02
CA LEU A 378 -31.64 -2.13 -15.66
C LEU A 378 -32.22 -2.33 -17.06
N THR A 379 -31.59 -3.18 -17.89
CA THR A 379 -32.03 -3.48 -19.25
C THR A 379 -33.43 -4.11 -19.28
N ALA A 380 -33.71 -5.06 -18.39
CA ALA A 380 -35.00 -5.72 -18.32
C ALA A 380 -36.14 -4.76 -17.91
N ILE A 381 -35.88 -3.90 -16.92
CA ILE A 381 -36.87 -2.91 -16.47
C ILE A 381 -37.11 -1.87 -17.56
N GLN A 382 -36.04 -1.38 -18.22
CA GLN A 382 -36.16 -0.44 -19.34
C GLN A 382 -37.04 -1.03 -20.46
N GLY A 383 -36.73 -2.25 -20.90
CA GLY A 383 -37.52 -2.93 -21.91
C GLY A 383 -39.00 -3.10 -21.52
N ARG A 384 -39.26 -3.40 -20.25
CA ARG A 384 -40.65 -3.53 -19.78
C ARG A 384 -41.39 -2.20 -19.72
N VAL A 385 -40.74 -1.16 -19.23
CA VAL A 385 -41.30 0.21 -19.19
C VAL A 385 -41.56 0.75 -20.61
N ASP A 386 -40.65 0.48 -21.56
CA ASP A 386 -40.80 0.89 -22.97
C ASP A 386 -41.98 0.20 -23.64
N ILE A 387 -42.18 -1.09 -23.38
CA ILE A 387 -43.36 -1.84 -23.89
C ILE A 387 -44.64 -1.24 -23.36
N GLU A 388 -44.77 -1.01 -22.05
CA GLU A 388 -45.97 -0.42 -21.44
C GLU A 388 -46.24 1.01 -21.96
N GLN A 389 -45.17 1.80 -22.14
CA GLN A 389 -45.33 3.13 -22.70
C GLN A 389 -45.83 3.08 -24.15
N ALA A 390 -45.23 2.19 -24.97
CA ALA A 390 -45.66 2.04 -26.35
C ALA A 390 -47.11 1.58 -26.48
N GLU A 391 -47.60 0.77 -25.54
CA GLU A 391 -49.01 0.33 -25.49
C GLU A 391 -49.93 1.46 -25.01
N SER A 392 -49.51 2.25 -23.99
CA SER A 392 -50.23 3.42 -23.54
C SER A 392 -50.32 4.54 -24.56
N ASP A 393 -49.22 4.73 -25.32
CA ASP A 393 -49.14 5.78 -26.37
C ASP A 393 -50.01 5.50 -27.58
N ARG A 394 -50.22 4.21 -27.92
CA ARG A 394 -51.22 3.82 -28.93
C ARG A 394 -52.64 4.21 -28.49
N ALA A 395 -52.87 4.38 -27.18
CA ALA A 395 -54.16 4.79 -26.65
C ALA A 395 -54.33 6.33 -26.56
N THR A 396 -53.25 7.12 -26.58
CA THR A 396 -53.28 8.58 -26.42
C THR A 396 -52.26 9.32 -27.28
N GLU A 397 -52.50 9.39 -28.58
CA GLU A 397 -51.57 9.81 -29.63
C GLU A 397 -51.05 11.28 -29.58
N SER A 398 -51.58 12.17 -28.79
CA SER A 398 -51.26 13.60 -28.91
C SER A 398 -50.41 14.26 -27.80
N ALA A 399 -50.27 13.66 -26.62
CA ALA A 399 -49.56 14.27 -25.51
C ALA A 399 -48.14 13.69 -25.23
N VAL A 400 -47.84 12.54 -25.83
CA VAL A 400 -46.74 11.68 -25.40
C VAL A 400 -45.46 11.90 -26.18
N GLN A 401 -45.51 12.38 -27.39
CA GLN A 401 -44.34 12.59 -28.26
C GLN A 401 -43.21 13.43 -27.63
N LYS A 402 -43.56 14.40 -26.80
CA LYS A 402 -42.55 15.22 -26.09
C LYS A 402 -41.91 14.52 -24.89
N ARG A 403 -42.64 13.58 -24.24
CA ARG A 403 -42.09 12.83 -23.09
C ARG A 403 -41.17 11.69 -23.57
N GLN A 404 -41.54 11.01 -24.64
CA GLN A 404 -40.76 9.95 -25.23
C GLN A 404 -39.37 10.44 -25.67
N GLN A 405 -39.30 11.62 -26.32
CA GLN A 405 -38.02 12.24 -26.71
C GLN A 405 -37.06 12.50 -25.53
N ARG A 406 -37.57 12.87 -24.37
CA ARG A 406 -36.73 13.08 -23.20
C ARG A 406 -36.24 11.78 -22.55
N LEU A 407 -37.07 10.72 -22.59
CA LEU A 407 -36.70 9.42 -22.01
C LEU A 407 -35.65 8.71 -22.87
N GLU A 408 -35.82 8.72 -24.19
CA GLU A 408 -34.87 8.20 -25.18
C GLU A 408 -33.52 8.94 -25.09
N LEU A 409 -33.54 10.25 -24.83
CA LEU A 409 -32.33 11.05 -24.66
C LEU A 409 -31.60 10.67 -23.35
N LEU A 410 -32.34 10.45 -22.27
CA LEU A 410 -31.79 9.96 -21.00
C LEU A 410 -31.22 8.56 -21.13
N ILE A 411 -31.93 7.66 -21.82
CA ILE A 411 -31.49 6.28 -22.07
C ILE A 411 -30.24 6.28 -22.95
N ALA A 412 -30.20 7.07 -24.01
CA ALA A 412 -29.04 7.18 -24.89
C ALA A 412 -27.80 7.74 -24.15
N VAL A 413 -27.97 8.76 -23.30
CA VAL A 413 -26.87 9.35 -22.51
C VAL A 413 -26.35 8.36 -21.48
N VAL A 414 -27.23 7.67 -20.76
CA VAL A 414 -26.83 6.67 -19.73
C VAL A 414 -26.18 5.45 -20.39
N SER A 415 -26.74 4.93 -21.49
CA SER A 415 -26.19 3.77 -22.20
C SER A 415 -24.85 4.07 -22.87
N THR A 416 -24.69 5.28 -23.43
CA THR A 416 -23.42 5.73 -24.02
C THR A 416 -22.36 5.96 -22.93
N GLY A 417 -22.73 6.54 -21.80
CA GLY A 417 -21.85 6.73 -20.66
C GLY A 417 -21.35 5.41 -20.06
N LEU A 418 -22.24 4.42 -19.94
CA LEU A 418 -21.92 3.09 -19.43
C LEU A 418 -21.07 2.26 -20.41
N ALA A 419 -21.38 2.30 -21.72
CA ALA A 419 -20.61 1.59 -22.73
C ALA A 419 -19.18 2.15 -22.88
N VAL A 420 -19.01 3.47 -22.81
CA VAL A 420 -17.70 4.14 -22.92
C VAL A 420 -16.85 3.86 -21.68
N SER A 421 -17.44 3.83 -20.49
CA SER A 421 -16.75 3.48 -19.24
C SER A 421 -16.21 2.04 -19.27
N GLY A 422 -17.00 1.08 -19.79
CA GLY A 422 -16.61 -0.34 -19.86
C GLY A 422 -15.55 -0.65 -20.92
N ILE A 423 -15.61 0.02 -22.07
CA ILE A 423 -14.66 -0.20 -23.18
C ILE A 423 -13.32 0.54 -22.92
N SER A 424 -13.37 1.72 -22.33
CA SER A 424 -12.19 2.54 -22.03
C SER A 424 -11.24 1.87 -21.04
N SER A 425 -11.76 1.11 -20.07
CA SER A 425 -10.93 0.37 -19.11
C SER A 425 -10.24 -0.86 -19.70
N GLN A 426 -10.69 -1.36 -20.86
CA GLN A 426 -10.14 -2.55 -21.53
C GLN A 426 -9.13 -2.26 -22.64
N VAL A 427 -9.09 -1.03 -23.18
CA VAL A 427 -8.37 -0.78 -24.46
C VAL A 427 -7.03 -0.05 -24.28
N THR A 428 -6.81 0.75 -23.25
CA THR A 428 -5.50 1.40 -23.04
C THR A 428 -5.21 1.66 -21.56
N SER A 429 -4.13 1.06 -21.08
CA SER A 429 -3.67 1.26 -19.70
C SER A 429 -3.04 2.64 -19.41
N GLU A 430 -2.73 3.47 -20.42
CA GLU A 430 -2.05 4.77 -20.22
C GLU A 430 -2.24 5.77 -21.39
N PRO A 431 -3.46 6.33 -21.65
CA PRO A 431 -3.64 7.25 -22.79
C PRO A 431 -2.94 8.61 -22.60
N VAL A 432 -2.87 9.13 -21.38
CA VAL A 432 -2.24 10.44 -21.08
C VAL A 432 -0.72 10.35 -21.22
N LYS A 433 -0.12 9.27 -20.80
CA LYS A 433 1.32 9.02 -20.93
C LYS A 433 1.74 8.92 -22.40
N THR A 434 0.92 8.26 -23.24
CA THR A 434 1.18 8.10 -24.68
C THR A 434 1.10 9.43 -25.44
N ILE A 435 0.21 10.35 -25.05
CA ILE A 435 0.05 11.67 -25.67
C ILE A 435 1.23 12.60 -25.29
N ILE A 436 1.68 12.53 -24.05
CA ILE A 436 2.76 13.39 -23.54
C ILE A 436 4.12 12.94 -24.08
N THR A 437 4.39 11.62 -24.15
CA THR A 437 5.65 11.11 -24.69
C THR A 437 5.79 11.31 -26.19
N LYS A 438 4.70 11.44 -26.94
CA LYS A 438 4.72 11.66 -28.39
C LYS A 438 5.03 13.10 -28.80
N ASN A 439 4.93 14.06 -27.88
CA ASN A 439 5.14 15.49 -28.13
C ASN A 439 6.44 16.06 -27.50
N GLN A 440 7.35 15.22 -27.01
CA GLN A 440 8.66 15.69 -26.54
C GLN A 440 9.70 15.68 -27.68
N PRO A 441 10.47 16.75 -27.84
CA PRO A 441 11.63 16.75 -28.73
C PRO A 441 12.69 15.78 -28.24
N SER A 442 13.37 15.11 -29.15
CA SER A 442 14.31 14.01 -28.96
C SER A 442 15.63 14.30 -28.23
N ASP A 443 15.77 15.45 -27.55
CA ASP A 443 17.03 15.88 -26.97
C ASP A 443 16.95 16.35 -25.52
N SER A 444 16.25 15.62 -24.65
CA SER A 444 16.29 15.91 -23.21
C SER A 444 16.69 14.66 -22.40
N PRO A 445 17.63 14.75 -21.42
CA PRO A 445 18.05 13.60 -20.65
C PRO A 445 16.93 13.09 -19.73
N GLU A 446 16.90 11.77 -19.53
CA GLU A 446 15.90 10.93 -18.84
C GLU A 446 15.61 11.22 -17.34
N ALA A 447 15.75 12.45 -16.87
CA ALA A 447 15.86 12.75 -15.43
C ALA A 447 14.63 13.42 -14.78
N VAL A 448 13.44 13.49 -15.41
CA VAL A 448 12.33 14.24 -14.82
C VAL A 448 10.99 13.53 -14.97
N ILE A 449 10.77 12.38 -14.38
CA ILE A 449 9.41 11.82 -14.26
C ILE A 449 9.24 10.99 -12.97
N PRO A 450 9.08 11.55 -11.79
CA PRO A 450 8.44 10.78 -10.73
C PRO A 450 7.39 11.47 -9.84
N ILE A 451 7.06 12.72 -10.05
CA ILE A 451 6.11 13.42 -9.16
C ILE A 451 4.64 13.17 -9.53
N TYR A 452 4.36 12.59 -10.69
CA TYR A 452 3.01 12.61 -11.28
C TYR A 452 2.24 11.29 -11.26
N LEU A 453 2.74 10.18 -10.67
CA LEU A 453 2.05 8.89 -10.81
C LEU A 453 0.65 8.89 -10.16
N SER A 454 0.48 9.53 -9.00
CA SER A 454 -0.86 9.68 -8.37
C SER A 454 -1.72 10.71 -9.10
N TYR A 455 -1.11 11.77 -9.64
CA TYR A 455 -1.79 12.78 -10.44
C TYR A 455 -2.14 12.25 -11.83
N TYR A 456 -1.31 11.36 -12.41
CA TYR A 456 -1.60 10.70 -13.69
C TYR A 456 -2.77 9.73 -13.58
N ASN A 457 -2.89 8.96 -12.53
CA ASN A 457 -4.05 8.10 -12.31
C ASN A 457 -5.34 8.91 -12.16
N PHE A 458 -5.27 10.07 -11.49
CA PHE A 458 -6.39 11.00 -11.42
C PHE A 458 -6.67 11.66 -12.77
N LEU A 459 -5.63 12.05 -13.51
CA LEU A 459 -5.75 12.64 -14.86
C LEU A 459 -6.22 11.60 -15.90
N ASP A 460 -5.83 10.32 -15.77
CA ASP A 460 -6.34 9.25 -16.61
C ASP A 460 -7.82 9.00 -16.34
N VAL A 461 -8.23 8.94 -15.08
CA VAL A 461 -9.66 8.87 -14.71
C VAL A 461 -10.41 10.11 -15.20
N LEU A 462 -9.86 11.30 -15.00
CA LEU A 462 -10.44 12.55 -15.49
C LEU A 462 -10.48 12.60 -17.00
N PHE A 463 -9.45 12.13 -17.70
CA PHE A 463 -9.38 12.02 -19.14
C PHE A 463 -10.45 11.06 -19.68
N HIS A 464 -10.63 9.89 -19.05
CA HIS A 464 -11.69 8.94 -19.43
C HIS A 464 -13.09 9.50 -19.18
N ILE A 465 -13.26 10.26 -18.10
CA ILE A 465 -14.50 11.00 -17.83
C ILE A 465 -14.71 12.09 -18.92
N ILE A 466 -13.69 12.86 -19.23
CA ILE A 466 -13.75 13.94 -20.24
C ILE A 466 -13.99 13.35 -21.64
N VAL A 467 -13.31 12.27 -22.00
CA VAL A 467 -13.54 11.56 -23.29
C VAL A 467 -14.95 10.99 -23.34
N GLY A 468 -15.45 10.41 -22.24
CA GLY A 468 -16.83 9.95 -22.10
C GLY A 468 -17.83 11.10 -22.31
N VAL A 469 -17.60 12.26 -21.69
CA VAL A 469 -18.41 13.46 -21.83
C VAL A 469 -18.29 14.07 -23.24
N LEU A 470 -17.09 14.15 -23.81
CA LEU A 470 -16.85 14.67 -25.16
C LEU A 470 -17.49 13.81 -26.27
N ILE A 471 -17.60 12.50 -26.05
CA ILE A 471 -18.28 11.60 -26.98
C ILE A 471 -19.80 11.61 -26.73
N ALA A 472 -20.24 11.66 -25.49
CA ALA A 472 -21.68 11.70 -25.15
C ALA A 472 -22.37 13.00 -25.56
N LEU A 473 -21.70 14.16 -25.44
CA LEU A 473 -22.25 15.47 -25.84
C LEU A 473 -22.52 15.60 -27.35
N PRO A 474 -21.59 15.25 -28.25
CA PRO A 474 -21.87 15.26 -29.71
C PRO A 474 -22.96 14.28 -30.10
N VAL A 475 -22.98 13.07 -29.50
CA VAL A 475 -24.04 12.08 -29.76
C VAL A 475 -25.40 12.64 -29.32
N GLY A 476 -25.48 13.24 -28.12
CA GLY A 476 -26.68 13.90 -27.64
C GLY A 476 -27.14 15.07 -28.54
N LEU A 477 -26.20 15.88 -29.04
CA LEU A 477 -26.47 16.98 -29.97
C LEU A 477 -26.90 16.49 -31.34
N ILE A 478 -26.30 15.44 -31.87
CA ILE A 478 -26.69 14.83 -33.16
C ILE A 478 -28.10 14.24 -33.06
N VAL A 479 -28.41 13.49 -32.01
CA VAL A 479 -29.74 12.95 -31.76
C VAL A 479 -30.78 14.07 -31.60
N TRP A 480 -30.47 15.10 -30.85
CA TRP A 480 -31.34 16.28 -30.69
C TRP A 480 -31.59 17.01 -32.05
N TRP A 481 -30.53 17.16 -32.85
CA TRP A 481 -30.63 17.81 -34.17
C TRP A 481 -31.42 16.95 -35.18
N MET A 482 -31.21 15.64 -35.20
CA MET A 482 -31.96 14.71 -36.06
C MET A 482 -33.44 14.70 -35.69
N GLN A 483 -33.80 14.70 -34.42
CA GLN A 483 -35.19 14.78 -33.94
C GLN A 483 -35.85 16.11 -34.34
N LYS A 484 -35.14 17.23 -34.21
CA LYS A 484 -35.63 18.55 -34.59
C LYS A 484 -35.87 18.64 -36.12
N ARG A 485 -35.10 17.91 -36.89
CA ARG A 485 -35.24 17.86 -38.37
C ARG A 485 -36.43 16.97 -38.77
N SER A 486 -36.62 15.81 -38.13
CA SER A 486 -37.75 14.90 -38.39
C SER A 486 -39.10 15.55 -38.06
N ASN A 487 -39.17 16.38 -37.00
CA ASN A 487 -40.39 17.12 -36.64
C ASN A 487 -40.70 18.33 -37.56
N ARG A 488 -39.80 18.70 -38.50
CA ARG A 488 -40.07 19.74 -39.52
C ARG A 488 -40.53 19.17 -40.86
N THR A 489 -40.45 17.84 -41.00
CA THR A 489 -40.82 17.14 -42.24
C THR A 489 -42.12 16.33 -42.12
N ARG A 490 -42.74 16.35 -40.95
CA ARG A 490 -44.15 15.96 -40.70
C ARG A 490 -44.99 17.22 -40.37
#